data_f9df9fbc001dcc9cc196352364dfc241
#
_entry.id   f9df9fbc001dcc9cc196352364dfc241
#
_cell.length_a   1.000
_cell.length_b   1.000
_cell.length_c   1.000
_cell.angle_alpha   90.00
_cell.angle_beta   90.00
_cell.angle_gamma   90.00
#
_symmetry.space_group_name_H-M   'P 1'
#
loop_
_entity.id
_entity.type
_entity.pdbx_description
1 polymer ?
#
loop_
_entity_poly.entity_id
_entity_poly.type
_entity_poly.pdbx_seq_one_letter_code
_entity_poly.pdbx_strand_id
1 'polypeptide(L)'
;PSELIEITPARVDLSGGAVTIRSLKKRKGSAGEQKAVYRAVPVPPEFLDTLNTAHGIREAQKSRKLAHVPIWALSRVRVWQIVKGVMIEAKIADAAHRSPKGLRHGFGINAVVKGIPLHMLQKWMGHAQLSTTTIYADAIGKEEQDIAAKMWS
;
A
#
# COMPACT_ATOMS: atom_id res chain seq x y z
N PRO A 1 -4.48 -6.38 -4.33
CA PRO A 1 -4.32 -7.74 -3.79
C PRO A 1 -3.08 -8.47 -4.32
N SER A 2 -2.81 -8.45 -5.64
CA SER A 2 -1.71 -9.22 -6.24
C SER A 2 -0.32 -8.88 -5.65
N GLU A 3 -0.02 -7.61 -5.43
CA GLU A 3 1.25 -7.18 -4.83
C GLU A 3 1.37 -7.60 -3.35
N LEU A 4 0.23 -7.66 -2.63
CA LEU A 4 0.18 -8.08 -1.23
C LEU A 4 0.58 -9.54 -1.07
N ILE A 5 0.00 -10.43 -1.85
CA ILE A 5 0.23 -11.89 -1.73
C ILE A 5 1.64 -12.33 -2.13
N GLU A 6 2.42 -11.45 -2.75
CA GLU A 6 3.83 -11.71 -3.09
C GLU A 6 4.81 -11.22 -2.01
N ILE A 7 4.34 -10.63 -0.92
CA ILE A 7 5.22 -10.15 0.16
C ILE A 7 5.80 -11.36 0.89
N THR A 8 7.14 -11.34 1.05
CA THR A 8 7.90 -12.36 1.77
C THR A 8 8.54 -11.77 3.02
N PRO A 9 8.90 -12.57 4.03
CA PRO A 9 9.61 -12.06 5.20
C PRO A 9 10.87 -11.26 4.86
N ALA A 10 11.66 -11.68 3.85
CA ALA A 10 12.85 -10.96 3.41
C ALA A 10 12.59 -9.53 2.91
N ARG A 11 11.33 -9.18 2.62
CA ARG A 11 10.92 -7.84 2.16
C ARG A 11 10.34 -6.96 3.27
N VAL A 12 10.32 -7.46 4.49
CA VAL A 12 9.86 -6.72 5.68
C VAL A 12 11.08 -6.22 6.43
N ASP A 13 11.29 -4.92 6.46
CA ASP A 13 12.34 -4.29 7.25
C ASP A 13 11.77 -3.87 8.62
N LEU A 14 11.97 -4.75 9.61
CA LEU A 14 11.48 -4.53 10.97
C LEU A 14 12.19 -3.39 11.69
N SER A 15 13.46 -3.11 11.32
CA SER A 15 14.26 -2.05 11.91
C SER A 15 14.09 -0.71 11.22
N GLY A 16 14.02 -0.73 9.88
CA GLY A 16 13.84 0.47 9.06
C GLY A 16 12.39 0.93 8.92
N GLY A 17 11.43 0.18 9.48
CA GLY A 17 10.03 0.62 9.47
C GLY A 17 9.35 0.56 8.09
N ALA A 18 9.69 -0.41 7.23
CA ALA A 18 9.20 -0.42 5.87
C ALA A 18 8.90 -1.83 5.33
N VAL A 19 8.02 -1.89 4.34
CA VAL A 19 7.78 -3.10 3.54
C VAL A 19 8.13 -2.83 2.08
N THR A 20 9.00 -3.68 1.52
CA THR A 20 9.38 -3.59 0.11
C THR A 20 8.39 -4.36 -0.77
N ILE A 21 7.74 -3.65 -1.67
CA ILE A 21 6.68 -4.18 -2.54
C ILE A 21 7.20 -4.24 -3.98
N ARG A 22 7.02 -5.39 -4.63
CA ARG A 22 7.27 -5.55 -6.06
C ARG A 22 6.11 -4.94 -6.85
N SER A 23 6.41 -4.00 -7.75
CA SER A 23 5.41 -3.40 -8.63
C SER A 23 5.09 -4.36 -9.77
N LEU A 24 3.84 -4.83 -9.85
CA LEU A 24 3.39 -5.79 -10.87
C LEU A 24 2.92 -5.12 -12.15
N LYS A 25 2.77 -3.80 -12.20
CA LYS A 25 2.42 -3.08 -13.43
C LYS A 25 3.60 -3.10 -14.39
N LYS A 26 3.38 -3.67 -15.59
CA LYS A 26 4.35 -3.62 -16.70
C LYS A 26 4.65 -2.16 -17.04
N ARG A 27 5.88 -1.70 -16.81
CA ARG A 27 6.38 -0.50 -17.48
C ARG A 27 6.79 -0.95 -18.88
N LYS A 28 6.23 -0.35 -19.93
CA LYS A 28 6.73 -0.49 -21.29
C LYS A 28 8.12 0.15 -21.32
N GLY A 29 9.16 -0.65 -21.18
CA GLY A 29 10.52 -0.27 -21.50
C GLY A 29 10.75 -0.57 -22.97
N SER A 30 11.49 0.27 -23.65
CA SER A 30 11.81 0.19 -25.07
C SER A 30 12.82 -0.90 -25.45
N ALA A 31 13.07 -1.88 -24.63
CA ALA A 31 13.89 -3.05 -24.97
C ALA A 31 13.55 -4.19 -24.02
N GLY A 32 12.89 -5.18 -24.50
CA GLY A 32 12.71 -6.60 -24.12
C GLY A 32 12.93 -7.11 -22.71
N GLU A 33 13.65 -6.45 -21.83
CA GLU A 33 13.92 -6.89 -20.48
C GLU A 33 13.00 -6.23 -19.46
N GLN A 34 12.10 -7.02 -18.87
CA GLN A 34 11.23 -6.58 -17.78
C GLN A 34 12.01 -6.58 -16.45
N LYS A 35 12.72 -5.49 -16.16
CA LYS A 35 13.36 -5.31 -14.87
C LYS A 35 12.30 -5.18 -13.76
N ALA A 36 12.39 -6.04 -12.74
CA ALA A 36 11.50 -5.96 -11.57
C ALA A 36 11.72 -4.63 -10.83
N VAL A 37 10.64 -3.87 -10.65
CA VAL A 37 10.69 -2.58 -9.94
C VAL A 37 10.16 -2.79 -8.52
N TYR A 38 10.94 -2.37 -7.54
CA TYR A 38 10.58 -2.43 -6.12
C TYR A 38 10.39 -1.03 -5.55
N ARG A 39 9.54 -0.91 -4.54
CA ARG A 39 9.37 0.30 -3.76
C ARG A 39 9.26 -0.03 -2.27
N ALA A 40 9.93 0.73 -1.44
CA ALA A 40 9.76 0.69 0.01
C ALA A 40 8.55 1.56 0.40
N VAL A 41 7.65 0.99 1.19
CA VAL A 41 6.49 1.68 1.75
C VAL A 41 6.67 1.70 3.26
N PRO A 42 6.81 2.89 3.89
CA PRO A 42 6.90 2.99 5.32
C PRO A 42 5.58 2.55 5.97
N VAL A 43 5.69 1.88 7.09
CA VAL A 43 4.56 1.40 7.89
C VAL A 43 4.81 1.67 9.37
N PRO A 44 3.76 1.87 10.18
CA PRO A 44 3.92 2.11 11.60
C PRO A 44 4.64 0.95 12.30
N PRO A 45 5.49 1.23 13.32
CA PRO A 45 6.18 0.19 14.09
C PRO A 45 5.22 -0.82 14.70
N GLU A 46 4.10 -0.37 15.26
CA GLU A 46 3.07 -1.21 15.87
C GLU A 46 2.47 -2.21 14.88
N PHE A 47 2.36 -1.81 13.61
CA PHE A 47 1.92 -2.71 12.55
C PHE A 47 2.97 -3.80 12.28
N LEU A 48 4.25 -3.44 12.26
CA LEU A 48 5.35 -4.40 12.06
C LEU A 48 5.46 -5.37 13.23
N ASP A 49 5.29 -4.91 14.45
CA ASP A 49 5.27 -5.76 15.64
C ASP A 49 4.11 -6.76 15.60
N THR A 50 2.92 -6.29 15.22
CA THR A 50 1.76 -7.15 15.02
C THR A 50 2.01 -8.17 13.91
N LEU A 51 2.57 -7.74 12.79
CA LEU A 51 2.91 -8.62 11.66
C LEU A 51 3.94 -9.67 12.07
N ASN A 52 4.99 -9.25 12.81
CA ASN A 52 6.02 -10.15 13.32
C ASN A 52 5.44 -11.18 14.30
N THR A 53 4.61 -10.73 15.24
CA THR A 53 3.98 -11.60 16.25
C THR A 53 3.04 -12.63 15.59
N ALA A 54 2.23 -12.20 14.63
CA ALA A 54 1.25 -13.06 13.97
C ALA A 54 1.87 -14.07 13.00
N HIS A 55 3.01 -13.72 12.38
CA HIS A 55 3.58 -14.50 11.27
C HIS A 55 5.03 -14.92 11.47
N GLY A 56 5.66 -14.63 12.61
CA GLY A 56 7.03 -15.05 12.90
C GLY A 56 8.07 -14.49 11.92
N ILE A 57 7.90 -13.23 11.48
CA ILE A 57 8.72 -12.64 10.43
C ILE A 57 10.21 -12.71 10.75
N ARG A 58 10.60 -12.32 11.97
CA ARG A 58 12.00 -12.33 12.43
C ARG A 58 12.62 -13.72 12.38
N GLU A 59 11.87 -14.73 12.80
CA GLU A 59 12.35 -16.12 12.75
C GLU A 59 12.43 -16.64 11.32
N ALA A 60 11.46 -16.33 10.49
CA ALA A 60 11.46 -16.71 9.08
C ALA A 60 12.64 -16.07 8.32
N GLN A 61 13.05 -14.85 8.68
CA GLN A 61 14.21 -14.16 8.09
C GLN A 61 15.54 -14.86 8.36
N LYS A 62 15.66 -15.61 9.45
CA LYS A 62 16.87 -16.40 9.77
C LYS A 62 17.01 -17.63 8.86
N SER A 63 15.93 -18.09 8.25
CA SER A 63 15.91 -19.23 7.36
C SER A 63 16.04 -18.81 5.91
N ARG A 64 17.10 -19.24 5.21
CA ARG A 64 17.30 -18.96 3.78
C ARG A 64 16.09 -19.36 2.91
N LYS A 65 15.39 -20.44 3.28
CA LYS A 65 14.21 -20.92 2.56
C LYS A 65 12.97 -20.12 2.93
N LEU A 66 12.66 -19.96 4.22
CA LEU A 66 11.42 -19.33 4.69
C LEU A 66 11.40 -17.82 4.43
N ALA A 67 12.56 -17.16 4.43
CA ALA A 67 12.67 -15.74 4.14
C ALA A 67 12.07 -15.34 2.76
N HIS A 68 12.03 -16.26 1.81
CA HIS A 68 11.58 -16.02 0.44
C HIS A 68 10.23 -16.67 0.10
N VAL A 69 9.58 -17.30 1.05
CA VAL A 69 8.21 -17.83 0.88
C VAL A 69 7.22 -16.71 1.17
N PRO A 70 6.15 -16.53 0.38
CA PRO A 70 5.11 -15.56 0.69
C PRO A 70 4.54 -15.74 2.10
N ILE A 71 4.33 -14.63 2.82
CA ILE A 71 3.81 -14.65 4.20
C ILE A 71 2.41 -15.29 4.24
N TRP A 72 1.61 -15.05 3.20
CA TRP A 72 0.24 -15.56 3.12
C TRP A 72 0.05 -16.47 1.92
N ALA A 73 -0.41 -17.70 2.16
CA ALA A 73 -0.86 -18.62 1.12
C ALA A 73 -2.31 -18.28 0.70
N LEU A 74 -2.54 -17.06 0.21
CA LEU A 74 -3.87 -16.56 -0.14
C LEU A 74 -4.00 -16.33 -1.65
N SER A 75 -5.18 -16.65 -2.19
CA SER A 75 -5.55 -16.24 -3.53
C SER A 75 -6.01 -14.77 -3.57
N ARG A 76 -5.97 -14.15 -4.76
CA ARG A 76 -6.49 -12.79 -4.96
C ARG A 76 -7.96 -12.65 -4.57
N VAL A 77 -8.76 -13.69 -4.85
CA VAL A 77 -10.19 -13.74 -4.49
C VAL A 77 -10.35 -13.75 -2.98
N ARG A 78 -9.55 -14.56 -2.27
CA ARG A 78 -9.61 -14.61 -0.80
C ARG A 78 -9.24 -13.28 -0.16
N VAL A 79 -8.19 -12.61 -0.62
CA VAL A 79 -7.84 -11.26 -0.15
C VAL A 79 -8.97 -10.27 -0.39
N TRP A 80 -9.62 -10.32 -1.56
CA TRP A 80 -10.77 -9.47 -1.86
C TRP A 80 -11.93 -9.72 -0.89
N GLN A 81 -12.25 -10.99 -0.60
CA GLN A 81 -13.29 -11.37 0.35
C GLN A 81 -12.99 -10.88 1.77
N ILE A 82 -11.74 -11.03 2.23
CA ILE A 82 -11.30 -10.55 3.56
C ILE A 82 -11.49 -9.05 3.66
N VAL A 83 -10.97 -8.29 2.69
CA VAL A 83 -11.12 -6.82 2.70
C VAL A 83 -12.59 -6.42 2.70
N LYS A 84 -13.42 -7.06 1.87
CA LYS A 84 -14.86 -6.77 1.82
C LYS A 84 -15.54 -7.10 3.15
N GLY A 85 -15.20 -8.21 3.79
CA GLY A 85 -15.72 -8.61 5.10
C GLY A 85 -15.39 -7.57 6.18
N VAL A 86 -14.13 -7.16 6.30
CA VAL A 86 -13.71 -6.11 7.25
C VAL A 86 -14.43 -4.79 7.01
N MET A 87 -14.62 -4.40 5.74
CA MET A 87 -15.36 -3.18 5.40
C MET A 87 -16.85 -3.26 5.76
N ILE A 88 -17.46 -4.47 5.71
CA ILE A 88 -18.82 -4.72 6.18
C ILE A 88 -18.90 -4.56 7.70
N GLU A 89 -17.98 -5.20 8.42
CA GLU A 89 -17.90 -5.10 9.89
C GLU A 89 -17.68 -3.66 10.34
N ALA A 90 -16.89 -2.88 9.60
CA ALA A 90 -16.70 -1.45 9.80
C ALA A 90 -17.91 -0.59 9.38
N LYS A 91 -19.04 -1.20 9.03
CA LYS A 91 -20.30 -0.53 8.61
C LYS A 91 -20.13 0.42 7.42
N ILE A 92 -19.16 0.16 6.54
CA ILE A 92 -19.01 0.94 5.31
C ILE A 92 -20.18 0.60 4.37
N ALA A 93 -20.86 1.64 3.86
CA ALA A 93 -22.03 1.50 3.00
C ALA A 93 -21.74 0.63 1.76
N ASP A 94 -22.76 -0.12 1.30
CA ASP A 94 -22.63 -0.95 0.10
C ASP A 94 -22.66 -0.09 -1.15
N ALA A 95 -21.47 0.19 -1.65
CA ALA A 95 -21.25 0.96 -2.85
C ALA A 95 -19.94 0.50 -3.55
N ALA A 96 -19.66 1.04 -4.72
CA ALA A 96 -18.48 0.68 -5.53
C ALA A 96 -17.15 0.85 -4.79
N HIS A 97 -17.11 1.72 -3.77
CA HIS A 97 -15.94 1.95 -2.94
C HIS A 97 -15.68 0.84 -1.90
N ARG A 98 -16.69 -0.03 -1.57
CA ARG A 98 -16.51 -1.17 -0.67
C ARG A 98 -15.74 -2.31 -1.35
N SER A 99 -14.48 -2.07 -1.60
CA SER A 99 -13.57 -2.96 -2.34
C SER A 99 -12.11 -2.63 -2.05
N PRO A 100 -11.14 -3.52 -2.34
CA PRO A 100 -9.71 -3.20 -2.26
C PRO A 100 -9.29 -1.97 -3.08
N LYS A 101 -9.98 -1.71 -4.20
CA LYS A 101 -9.75 -0.50 -5.01
C LYS A 101 -10.22 0.75 -4.26
N GLY A 102 -11.41 0.69 -3.65
CA GLY A 102 -11.95 1.78 -2.84
C GLY A 102 -11.11 2.06 -1.60
N LEU A 103 -10.64 1.02 -0.90
CA LEU A 103 -9.71 1.18 0.22
C LEU A 103 -8.42 1.90 -0.20
N ARG A 104 -7.84 1.52 -1.34
CA ARG A 104 -6.67 2.20 -1.91
C ARG A 104 -6.98 3.66 -2.27
N HIS A 105 -8.16 3.93 -2.82
CA HIS A 105 -8.59 5.28 -3.15
C HIS A 105 -8.76 6.14 -1.89
N GLY A 106 -9.42 5.61 -0.86
CA GLY A 106 -9.56 6.27 0.43
C GLY A 106 -8.21 6.57 1.10
N PHE A 107 -7.23 5.66 0.99
CA PHE A 107 -5.86 5.92 1.43
C PHE A 107 -5.25 7.13 0.70
N GLY A 108 -5.43 7.21 -0.63
CA GLY A 108 -4.92 8.32 -1.43
C GLY A 108 -5.51 9.67 -1.01
N ILE A 109 -6.84 9.75 -0.86
CA ILE A 109 -7.53 10.96 -0.40
C ILE A 109 -7.06 11.35 1.01
N ASN A 110 -7.06 10.41 1.96
CA ASN A 110 -6.63 10.69 3.33
C ASN A 110 -5.17 11.16 3.41
N ALA A 111 -4.28 10.63 2.57
CA ALA A 111 -2.90 11.06 2.52
C ALA A 111 -2.78 12.53 2.07
N VAL A 112 -3.56 12.94 1.07
CA VAL A 112 -3.55 14.34 0.59
C VAL A 112 -4.15 15.27 1.64
N VAL A 113 -5.27 14.90 2.26
CA VAL A 113 -5.88 15.67 3.39
C VAL A 113 -4.86 15.87 4.52
N LYS A 114 -4.03 14.85 4.80
CA LYS A 114 -2.96 14.94 5.81
C LYS A 114 -1.71 15.69 5.33
N GLY A 115 -1.73 16.25 4.13
CA GLY A 115 -0.61 17.03 3.59
C GLY A 115 0.59 16.19 3.15
N ILE A 116 0.41 14.92 2.86
CA ILE A 116 1.49 14.07 2.32
C ILE A 116 1.83 14.55 0.90
N PRO A 117 3.11 14.86 0.59
CA PRO A 117 3.50 15.30 -0.73
C PRO A 117 3.13 14.29 -1.83
N LEU A 118 2.55 14.74 -2.93
CA LEU A 118 2.04 13.88 -4.01
C LEU A 118 3.09 12.96 -4.60
N HIS A 119 4.37 13.38 -4.67
CA HIS A 119 5.45 12.53 -5.17
C HIS A 119 5.76 11.35 -4.23
N MET A 120 5.63 11.55 -2.91
CA MET A 120 5.77 10.46 -1.94
C MET A 120 4.58 9.50 -2.04
N LEU A 121 3.36 10.03 -2.12
CA LEU A 121 2.16 9.23 -2.33
C LEU A 121 2.25 8.42 -3.64
N GLN A 122 2.69 9.04 -4.73
CA GLN A 122 2.95 8.38 -6.01
C GLN A 122 3.91 7.18 -5.83
N LYS A 123 5.03 7.40 -5.14
CA LYS A 123 6.03 6.37 -4.86
C LYS A 123 5.42 5.20 -4.07
N TRP A 124 4.72 5.48 -2.97
CA TRP A 124 4.13 4.45 -2.12
C TRP A 124 3.03 3.66 -2.83
N MET A 125 2.20 4.34 -3.60
CA MET A 125 1.14 3.69 -4.37
C MET A 125 1.65 2.98 -5.64
N GLY A 126 2.87 3.26 -6.07
CA GLY A 126 3.47 2.67 -7.28
C GLY A 126 2.80 3.14 -8.57
N HIS A 127 2.36 4.39 -8.62
CA HIS A 127 1.84 4.98 -9.85
C HIS A 127 2.99 5.34 -10.79
N ALA A 128 2.89 4.92 -12.05
CA ALA A 128 3.92 5.20 -13.05
C ALA A 128 3.99 6.69 -13.43
N GLN A 129 2.84 7.37 -13.39
CA GLN A 129 2.70 8.79 -13.72
C GLN A 129 2.09 9.55 -12.53
N LEU A 130 2.55 10.79 -12.31
CA LEU A 130 2.04 11.66 -11.26
C LEU A 130 0.57 12.01 -11.51
N SER A 131 0.16 12.19 -12.76
CA SER A 131 -1.23 12.45 -13.15
C SER A 131 -2.23 11.41 -12.61
N THR A 132 -1.81 10.17 -12.40
CA THR A 132 -2.66 9.16 -11.72
C THR A 132 -2.84 9.45 -10.23
N THR A 133 -1.96 10.24 -9.63
CA THR A 133 -2.02 10.60 -8.21
C THR A 133 -2.73 11.93 -7.99
N THR A 134 -2.71 12.85 -8.96
CA THR A 134 -3.39 14.16 -8.87
C THR A 134 -4.90 14.04 -8.74
N ILE A 135 -5.50 12.93 -9.20
CA ILE A 135 -6.93 12.65 -9.00
C ILE A 135 -7.36 12.69 -7.52
N TYR A 136 -6.41 12.45 -6.60
CA TYR A 136 -6.69 12.55 -5.17
C TYR A 136 -6.65 13.99 -4.67
N ALA A 137 -5.86 14.85 -5.28
CA ALA A 137 -5.84 16.28 -4.99
C ALA A 137 -7.13 16.96 -5.48
N ASP A 138 -7.61 16.57 -6.67
CA ASP A 138 -8.84 17.09 -7.25
C ASP A 138 -10.11 16.66 -6.46
N ALA A 139 -10.01 15.59 -5.67
CA ALA A 139 -11.11 15.10 -4.84
C ALA A 139 -11.28 15.88 -3.51
N ILE A 140 -10.37 16.81 -3.20
CA ILE A 140 -10.40 17.63 -1.99
C ILE A 140 -11.19 18.90 -2.28
N GLY A 141 -12.46 18.91 -1.89
CA GLY A 141 -13.32 20.09 -2.06
C GLY A 141 -13.24 21.04 -0.85
N LYS A 142 -13.87 20.66 0.26
CA LYS A 142 -13.98 21.52 1.45
C LYS A 142 -12.67 21.67 2.22
N GLU A 143 -11.78 20.68 2.15
CA GLU A 143 -10.48 20.68 2.84
C GLU A 143 -9.45 21.61 2.19
N GLU A 144 -9.71 22.15 1.01
CA GLU A 144 -8.80 23.08 0.32
C GLU A 144 -8.56 24.34 1.16
N GLN A 145 -9.60 24.87 1.81
CA GLN A 145 -9.50 26.04 2.67
C GLN A 145 -8.65 25.76 3.92
N ASP A 146 -8.79 24.57 4.52
CA ASP A 146 -8.00 24.16 5.69
C ASP A 146 -6.52 23.96 5.33
N ILE A 147 -6.24 23.51 4.12
CA ILE A 147 -4.88 23.37 3.60
C ILE A 147 -4.31 24.76 3.31
N ALA A 148 -5.08 25.65 2.69
CA ALA A 148 -4.67 27.02 2.39
C ALA A 148 -4.40 27.82 3.67
N ALA A 149 -5.21 27.63 4.73
CA ALA A 149 -5.02 28.31 6.02
C ALA A 149 -3.64 28.04 6.63
N LYS A 150 -3.02 26.88 6.36
CA LYS A 150 -1.65 26.57 6.82
C LYS A 150 -0.57 27.45 6.20
N MET A 151 -0.88 28.15 5.10
CA MET A 151 0.06 29.09 4.45
C MET A 151 0.18 30.41 5.23
N TRP A 152 -0.80 30.69 6.10
CA TRP A 152 -0.94 31.97 6.80
C TRP A 152 -0.80 31.86 8.33
N SER A 153 -0.52 30.65 8.81
CA SER A 153 -0.30 30.36 10.25
C SER A 153 1.15 30.46 10.65
#